data_857cfae82802bd0c7ae4d6ad51958146
#
_entry.id   857cfae82802bd0c7ae4d6ad51958146
#
_cell.length_a   1.000
_cell.length_b   1.000
_cell.length_c   1.000
_cell.angle_alpha   90.00
_cell.angle_beta   90.00
_cell.angle_gamma   90.00
#
_symmetry.space_group_name_H-M   'P 1'
#
loop_
_entity.id
_entity.type
_entity.pdbx_description
1 polymer ?
#
loop_
_entity_poly.entity_id
_entity_poly.type
_entity_poly.pdbx_seq_one_letter_code
_entity_poly.pdbx_strand_id
1 'polypeptide(L)'
;YLSIVAKNINTVVNTAGIDTQTLTEASWDTWLKYYRRTENSNNTQVSYYTQGAVVAMLFDFIIIQATDGQHHLDDVMKALYQRYLQRPEEGITQQDLINIFSEVSGLDFKPYFQQYIYNTPDFSPEPHFEQLGLTLKDTTPANKVYLGLYTQWKDGRLMITELDKNY
;
A
#
# COMPACT_ATOMS: atom_id res chain seq x y z
N TYR A 1 10.16 14.59 2.50
CA TYR A 1 9.21 13.61 3.02
C TYR A 1 7.90 13.64 2.21
N LEU A 2 7.13 14.75 2.20
CA LEU A 2 5.81 14.84 1.54
C LEU A 2 5.85 14.48 0.04
N SER A 3 6.92 14.81 -0.67
CA SER A 3 7.08 14.44 -2.08
C SER A 3 7.20 12.92 -2.29
N ILE A 4 7.82 12.20 -1.36
CA ILE A 4 7.91 10.74 -1.40
C ILE A 4 6.55 10.13 -1.10
N VAL A 5 5.84 10.65 -0.10
CA VAL A 5 4.47 10.21 0.24
C VAL A 5 3.54 10.41 -0.97
N ALA A 6 3.51 11.59 -1.55
CA ALA A 6 2.71 11.90 -2.73
C ALA A 6 3.04 10.97 -3.92
N LYS A 7 4.33 10.71 -4.16
CA LYS A 7 4.76 9.78 -5.20
C LYS A 7 4.25 8.36 -4.95
N ASN A 8 4.36 7.86 -3.71
CA ASN A 8 3.90 6.52 -3.36
C ASN A 8 2.38 6.39 -3.52
N ILE A 9 1.61 7.36 -3.02
CA ILE A 9 0.16 7.41 -3.20
C ILE A 9 -0.20 7.41 -4.68
N ASN A 10 0.40 8.32 -5.46
CA ASN A 10 0.16 8.40 -6.90
C ASN A 10 0.49 7.07 -7.61
N THR A 11 1.55 6.38 -7.20
CA THR A 11 1.88 5.06 -7.74
C THR A 11 0.81 4.04 -7.41
N VAL A 12 0.33 3.99 -6.17
CA VAL A 12 -0.68 3.02 -5.73
C VAL A 12 -2.01 3.26 -6.44
N VAL A 13 -2.54 4.48 -6.43
CA VAL A 13 -3.86 4.80 -7.03
C VAL A 13 -3.89 4.67 -8.55
N ASN A 14 -2.75 4.77 -9.22
CA ASN A 14 -2.65 4.62 -10.67
C ASN A 14 -2.13 3.24 -11.11
N THR A 15 -1.99 2.28 -10.20
CA THR A 15 -1.59 0.91 -10.54
C THR A 15 -2.84 0.05 -10.75
N ALA A 16 -3.15 -0.28 -12.00
CA ALA A 16 -4.33 -1.09 -12.34
C ALA A 16 -4.36 -2.48 -11.66
N GLY A 17 -3.21 -3.00 -11.26
CA GLY A 17 -3.09 -4.25 -10.49
C GLY A 17 -3.75 -4.22 -9.11
N ILE A 18 -4.05 -3.04 -8.53
CA ILE A 18 -4.67 -2.90 -7.20
C ILE A 18 -6.05 -3.55 -7.12
N ASP A 19 -6.79 -3.57 -8.23
CA ASP A 19 -8.11 -4.23 -8.31
C ASP A 19 -8.00 -5.74 -8.51
N THR A 20 -6.79 -6.26 -8.72
CA THR A 20 -6.58 -7.65 -9.16
C THR A 20 -5.81 -8.46 -8.12
N GLN A 21 -4.85 -7.87 -7.43
CA GLN A 21 -3.95 -8.55 -6.50
C GLN A 21 -4.00 -7.91 -5.12
N THR A 22 -4.20 -8.73 -4.10
CA THR A 22 -4.13 -8.30 -2.70
C THR A 22 -2.67 -8.07 -2.27
N LEU A 23 -2.47 -7.30 -1.20
CA LEU A 23 -1.14 -7.08 -0.64
C LEU A 23 -0.51 -8.38 -0.12
N THR A 24 -1.34 -9.27 0.44
CA THR A 24 -0.91 -10.62 0.87
C THR A 24 -0.40 -11.46 -0.29
N GLU A 25 -1.13 -11.51 -1.40
CA GLU A 25 -0.72 -12.25 -2.60
C GLU A 25 0.56 -11.66 -3.21
N ALA A 26 0.65 -10.33 -3.28
CA ALA A 26 1.84 -9.65 -3.79
C ALA A 26 3.09 -9.98 -2.96
N SER A 27 2.95 -10.11 -1.65
CA SER A 27 4.03 -10.50 -0.75
C SER A 27 4.38 -11.99 -0.90
N TRP A 28 3.36 -12.87 -0.94
CA TRP A 28 3.56 -14.31 -1.02
C TRP A 28 4.20 -14.75 -2.33
N ASP A 29 3.68 -14.23 -3.45
CA ASP A 29 4.10 -14.59 -4.81
C ASP A 29 5.28 -13.76 -5.33
N THR A 30 5.93 -12.98 -4.49
CA THR A 30 6.89 -11.95 -4.92
C THR A 30 8.00 -12.50 -5.80
N TRP A 31 8.59 -13.67 -5.46
CA TRP A 31 9.66 -14.28 -6.22
C TRP A 31 9.21 -14.86 -7.56
N LEU A 32 7.94 -15.21 -7.67
CA LEU A 32 7.36 -15.82 -8.87
C LEU A 32 6.79 -14.78 -9.83
N LYS A 33 6.26 -13.67 -9.30
CA LYS A 33 5.55 -12.64 -10.07
C LYS A 33 6.31 -11.31 -10.10
N TYR A 34 6.54 -10.68 -8.96
CA TYR A 34 7.10 -9.33 -8.89
C TYR A 34 8.51 -9.22 -9.50
N TYR A 35 9.37 -10.21 -9.26
CA TYR A 35 10.73 -10.26 -9.83
C TYR A 35 10.81 -10.94 -11.21
N ARG A 36 9.68 -11.41 -11.75
CA ARG A 36 9.58 -11.98 -13.10
C ARG A 36 8.47 -11.31 -13.88
N ARG A 37 8.66 -10.01 -14.12
CA ARG A 37 7.66 -9.19 -14.82
C ARG A 37 7.43 -9.67 -16.24
N THR A 38 6.16 -9.61 -16.64
CA THR A 38 5.68 -9.80 -18.01
C THR A 38 5.10 -8.48 -18.53
N GLU A 39 4.73 -8.43 -19.79
CA GLU A 39 4.08 -7.28 -20.42
C GLU A 39 2.74 -6.90 -19.77
N ASN A 40 2.10 -7.83 -19.06
CA ASN A 40 0.83 -7.58 -18.35
C ASN A 40 0.98 -7.31 -16.84
N SER A 41 2.19 -7.22 -16.33
CA SER A 41 2.42 -7.10 -14.88
C SER A 41 1.81 -5.83 -14.26
N ASN A 42 1.79 -4.71 -14.98
CA ASN A 42 1.20 -3.46 -14.49
C ASN A 42 -0.33 -3.56 -14.28
N ASN A 43 -0.99 -4.46 -15.04
CA ASN A 43 -2.43 -4.67 -14.95
C ASN A 43 -2.85 -5.69 -13.88
N THR A 44 -1.90 -6.49 -13.38
CA THR A 44 -2.21 -7.67 -12.56
C THR A 44 -1.44 -7.74 -11.26
N GLN A 45 -0.47 -6.84 -11.05
CA GLN A 45 0.43 -6.89 -9.91
C GLN A 45 0.55 -5.54 -9.22
N VAL A 46 0.76 -5.59 -7.91
CA VAL A 46 1.11 -4.42 -7.11
C VAL A 46 2.50 -4.58 -6.50
N SER A 47 3.13 -3.45 -6.17
CA SER A 47 4.35 -3.46 -5.39
C SER A 47 4.03 -3.57 -3.91
N TYR A 48 4.33 -4.70 -3.29
CA TYR A 48 4.16 -4.86 -1.85
C TYR A 48 5.02 -3.87 -1.03
N TYR A 49 6.12 -3.36 -1.58
CA TYR A 49 6.90 -2.28 -0.97
C TYR A 49 6.12 -0.96 -0.97
N THR A 50 5.65 -0.53 -2.14
CA THR A 50 5.00 0.79 -2.28
C THR A 50 3.62 0.79 -1.64
N GLN A 51 2.79 -0.20 -1.94
CA GLN A 51 1.47 -0.33 -1.34
C GLN A 51 1.56 -0.60 0.16
N GLY A 52 2.48 -1.46 0.60
CA GLY A 52 2.71 -1.73 2.01
C GLY A 52 3.13 -0.48 2.79
N ALA A 53 4.00 0.36 2.21
CA ALA A 53 4.39 1.62 2.83
C ALA A 53 3.21 2.59 2.98
N VAL A 54 2.32 2.66 1.98
CA VAL A 54 1.12 3.51 2.04
C VAL A 54 0.11 2.96 3.04
N VAL A 55 -0.13 1.64 3.06
CA VAL A 55 -1.01 1.00 4.06
C VAL A 55 -0.48 1.19 5.48
N ALA A 56 0.83 1.02 5.70
CA ALA A 56 1.45 1.26 7.01
C ALA A 56 1.27 2.72 7.47
N MET A 57 1.40 3.69 6.56
CA MET A 57 1.13 5.10 6.85
C MET A 57 -0.35 5.32 7.20
N LEU A 58 -1.30 4.71 6.49
CA LEU A 58 -2.73 4.82 6.82
C LEU A 58 -3.03 4.20 8.18
N PHE A 59 -2.41 3.07 8.51
CA PHE A 59 -2.56 2.46 9.84
C PHE A 59 -2.01 3.35 10.94
N ASP A 60 -0.88 4.04 10.69
CA ASP A 60 -0.34 5.04 11.61
C ASP A 60 -1.34 6.19 11.83
N PHE A 61 -1.94 6.72 10.77
CA PHE A 61 -2.95 7.77 10.87
C PHE A 61 -4.19 7.32 11.67
N ILE A 62 -4.64 6.09 11.46
CA ILE A 62 -5.77 5.51 12.21
C ILE A 62 -5.43 5.41 13.71
N ILE A 63 -4.22 4.97 14.06
CA ILE A 63 -3.77 4.87 15.45
C ILE A 63 -3.68 6.28 16.08
N ILE A 64 -3.03 7.22 15.42
CA ILE A 64 -2.88 8.61 15.90
C ILE A 64 -4.26 9.21 16.18
N GLN A 65 -5.21 9.04 15.27
CA GLN A 65 -6.56 9.56 15.43
C GLN A 65 -7.31 8.89 16.59
N ALA A 66 -7.26 7.55 16.65
CA ALA A 66 -7.97 6.79 17.67
C ALA A 66 -7.48 7.06 19.10
N THR A 67 -6.24 7.53 19.23
CA THR A 67 -5.57 7.76 20.52
C THR A 67 -5.32 9.23 20.83
N ASP A 68 -5.94 10.15 20.08
CA ASP A 68 -5.69 11.59 20.21
C ASP A 68 -4.20 11.95 20.18
N GLY A 69 -3.42 11.25 19.34
CA GLY A 69 -1.99 11.45 19.17
C GLY A 69 -1.10 10.84 20.26
N GLN A 70 -1.64 10.04 21.17
CA GLN A 70 -0.86 9.43 22.25
C GLN A 70 -0.03 8.23 21.76
N HIS A 71 -0.51 7.51 20.75
CA HIS A 71 0.16 6.35 20.15
C HIS A 71 0.29 6.50 18.65
N HIS A 72 1.24 5.76 18.09
CA HIS A 72 1.52 5.69 16.67
C HIS A 72 2.18 4.36 16.29
N LEU A 73 2.48 4.14 15.01
CA LEU A 73 3.01 2.89 14.51
C LEU A 73 4.30 2.42 15.20
N ASP A 74 5.15 3.36 15.68
CA ASP A 74 6.35 2.99 16.44
C ASP A 74 6.02 2.24 17.74
N ASP A 75 4.87 2.48 18.34
CA ASP A 75 4.45 1.77 19.57
C ASP A 75 4.05 0.33 19.24
N VAL A 76 3.46 0.09 18.07
CA VAL A 76 3.25 -1.25 17.53
C VAL A 76 4.59 -1.96 17.33
N MET A 77 5.59 -1.27 16.73
CA MET A 77 6.93 -1.84 16.52
C MET A 77 7.64 -2.15 17.84
N LYS A 78 7.49 -1.28 18.85
CA LYS A 78 8.02 -1.54 20.20
C LYS A 78 7.35 -2.76 20.85
N ALA A 79 6.02 -2.88 20.76
CA ALA A 79 5.28 -4.01 21.29
C ALA A 79 5.70 -5.34 20.62
N LEU A 80 5.87 -5.35 19.31
CA LEU A 80 6.40 -6.49 18.55
C LEU A 80 7.81 -6.88 19.03
N TYR A 81 8.67 -5.89 19.22
CA TYR A 81 10.03 -6.15 19.72
C TYR A 81 10.05 -6.69 21.15
N GLN A 82 9.21 -6.17 22.04
CA GLN A 82 9.05 -6.68 23.40
C GLN A 82 8.56 -8.12 23.42
N ARG A 83 7.60 -8.47 22.56
CA ARG A 83 7.17 -9.85 22.37
C ARG A 83 8.34 -10.76 21.92
N TYR A 84 9.11 -10.32 20.95
CA TYR A 84 10.31 -11.05 20.50
C TYR A 84 11.31 -11.30 21.65
N LEU A 85 11.57 -10.29 22.49
CA LEU A 85 12.49 -10.45 23.62
C LEU A 85 11.99 -11.46 24.67
N GLN A 86 10.68 -11.56 24.84
CA GLN A 86 10.07 -12.53 25.77
C GLN A 86 10.04 -13.95 25.22
N ARG A 87 9.89 -14.10 23.90
CA ARG A 87 9.68 -15.37 23.21
C ARG A 87 10.42 -15.43 21.88
N PRO A 88 11.76 -15.40 21.89
CA PRO A 88 12.55 -15.26 20.66
C PRO A 88 12.43 -16.47 19.72
N GLU A 89 12.09 -17.64 20.24
CA GLU A 89 11.91 -18.87 19.45
C GLU A 89 10.51 -18.99 18.83
N GLU A 90 9.57 -18.16 19.27
CA GLU A 90 8.23 -18.12 18.70
C GLU A 90 8.16 -17.07 17.60
N GLY A 91 7.66 -17.45 16.43
CA GLY A 91 7.31 -16.51 15.37
C GLY A 91 6.11 -15.65 15.74
N ILE A 92 5.73 -14.76 14.83
CA ILE A 92 4.54 -13.91 14.94
C ILE A 92 3.50 -14.41 13.94
N THR A 93 2.29 -14.68 14.42
CA THR A 93 1.14 -14.99 13.58
C THR A 93 0.46 -13.72 13.10
N GLN A 94 -0.36 -13.83 12.06
CA GLN A 94 -1.22 -12.73 11.61
C GLN A 94 -2.16 -12.26 12.73
N GLN A 95 -2.70 -13.18 13.52
CA GLN A 95 -3.59 -12.82 14.63
C GLN A 95 -2.84 -12.06 15.74
N ASP A 96 -1.61 -12.44 16.04
CA ASP A 96 -0.77 -11.69 16.98
C ASP A 96 -0.56 -10.26 16.53
N LEU A 97 -0.29 -10.06 15.25
CA LEU A 97 -0.11 -8.73 14.68
C LEU A 97 -1.38 -7.90 14.79
N ILE A 98 -2.54 -8.45 14.40
CA ILE A 98 -3.84 -7.77 14.55
C ILE A 98 -4.12 -7.41 16.01
N ASN A 99 -3.84 -8.32 16.94
CA ASN A 99 -4.04 -8.08 18.37
C ASN A 99 -3.18 -6.92 18.88
N ILE A 100 -1.89 -6.86 18.49
CA ILE A 100 -0.98 -5.78 18.89
C ILE A 100 -1.46 -4.42 18.34
N PHE A 101 -1.88 -4.37 17.06
CA PHE A 101 -2.48 -3.15 16.50
C PHE A 101 -3.73 -2.73 17.27
N SER A 102 -4.57 -3.69 17.64
CA SER A 102 -5.80 -3.43 18.40
C SER A 102 -5.51 -2.94 19.83
N GLU A 103 -4.53 -3.53 20.50
CA GLU A 103 -4.10 -3.12 21.84
C GLU A 103 -3.54 -1.70 21.86
N VAL A 104 -2.69 -1.35 20.88
CA VAL A 104 -2.06 -0.03 20.80
C VAL A 104 -3.08 1.05 20.42
N SER A 105 -3.99 0.76 19.51
CA SER A 105 -4.97 1.74 19.01
C SER A 105 -6.23 1.87 19.87
N GLY A 106 -6.54 0.85 20.68
CA GLY A 106 -7.83 0.73 21.37
C GLY A 106 -9.01 0.38 20.45
N LEU A 107 -8.76 0.06 19.17
CA LEU A 107 -9.78 -0.31 18.18
C LEU A 107 -9.71 -1.81 17.85
N ASP A 108 -10.81 -2.37 17.32
CA ASP A 108 -10.72 -3.64 16.59
C ASP A 108 -10.05 -3.37 15.22
N PHE A 109 -8.79 -3.81 15.09
CA PHE A 109 -7.99 -3.57 13.87
C PHE A 109 -8.24 -4.61 12.78
N LYS A 110 -8.99 -5.67 13.06
CA LYS A 110 -9.28 -6.74 12.10
C LYS A 110 -9.96 -6.24 10.81
N PRO A 111 -10.97 -5.32 10.85
CA PRO A 111 -11.56 -4.78 9.63
C PRO A 111 -10.57 -4.05 8.73
N TYR A 112 -9.62 -3.32 9.29
CA TYR A 112 -8.59 -2.62 8.51
C TYR A 112 -7.63 -3.59 7.82
N PHE A 113 -7.24 -4.68 8.49
CA PHE A 113 -6.47 -5.75 7.86
C PHE A 113 -7.27 -6.42 6.74
N GLN A 114 -8.56 -6.69 6.94
CA GLN A 114 -9.42 -7.23 5.89
C GLN A 114 -9.48 -6.30 4.69
N GLN A 115 -9.69 -5.01 4.90
CA GLN A 115 -9.83 -4.03 3.83
C GLN A 115 -8.52 -3.83 3.04
N TYR A 116 -7.39 -3.62 3.71
CA TYR A 116 -6.17 -3.12 3.06
C TYR A 116 -5.11 -4.19 2.78
N ILE A 117 -5.19 -5.35 3.44
CA ILE A 117 -4.16 -6.40 3.35
C ILE A 117 -4.70 -7.65 2.65
N TYR A 118 -5.91 -8.10 3.03
CA TYR A 118 -6.45 -9.38 2.56
C TYR A 118 -7.41 -9.26 1.39
N ASN A 119 -7.91 -8.07 1.10
CA ASN A 119 -8.76 -7.80 -0.05
C ASN A 119 -8.09 -6.84 -1.02
N THR A 120 -8.66 -6.70 -2.21
CA THR A 120 -8.36 -5.61 -3.13
C THR A 120 -9.14 -4.37 -2.65
N PRO A 121 -8.46 -3.34 -2.14
CA PRO A 121 -9.14 -2.23 -1.51
C PRO A 121 -9.72 -1.25 -2.54
N ASP A 122 -10.87 -0.67 -2.22
CA ASP A 122 -11.22 0.65 -2.74
C ASP A 122 -10.31 1.66 -2.03
N PHE A 123 -9.26 2.07 -2.73
CA PHE A 123 -8.16 2.81 -2.11
C PHE A 123 -8.41 4.31 -2.17
N SER A 124 -9.06 4.84 -1.14
CA SER A 124 -9.35 6.26 -0.97
C SER A 124 -8.59 6.82 0.24
N PRO A 125 -7.36 7.33 0.07
CA PRO A 125 -6.54 7.84 1.17
C PRO A 125 -7.00 9.21 1.70
N GLU A 126 -7.77 9.97 0.92
CA GLU A 126 -8.16 11.35 1.20
C GLU A 126 -8.78 11.55 2.59
N PRO A 127 -9.76 10.72 3.05
CA PRO A 127 -10.39 10.93 4.34
C PRO A 127 -9.40 10.85 5.51
N HIS A 128 -8.38 9.98 5.42
CA HIS A 128 -7.37 9.84 6.45
C HIS A 128 -6.45 11.06 6.54
N PHE A 129 -6.16 11.70 5.41
CA PHE A 129 -5.39 12.94 5.36
C PHE A 129 -6.19 14.13 5.90
N GLU A 130 -7.46 14.25 5.51
CA GLU A 130 -8.35 15.32 5.97
C GLU A 130 -8.53 15.33 7.48
N GLN A 131 -8.64 14.15 8.10
CA GLN A 131 -8.74 13.99 9.54
C GLN A 131 -7.51 14.51 10.31
N LEU A 132 -6.35 14.55 9.66
CA LEU A 132 -5.11 15.11 10.20
C LEU A 132 -4.87 16.58 9.77
N GLY A 133 -5.87 17.23 9.16
CA GLY A 133 -5.76 18.60 8.67
C GLY A 133 -4.90 18.74 7.40
N LEU A 134 -4.66 17.65 6.68
CA LEU A 134 -3.92 17.62 5.42
C LEU A 134 -4.89 17.46 4.24
N THR A 135 -4.56 18.07 3.13
CA THR A 135 -5.36 17.93 1.90
C THR A 135 -4.54 17.27 0.81
N LEU A 136 -5.04 16.16 0.28
CA LEU A 136 -4.54 15.59 -0.98
C LEU A 136 -5.17 16.34 -2.15
N LYS A 137 -4.35 16.76 -3.10
CA LYS A 137 -4.82 17.46 -4.29
C LYS A 137 -4.24 16.79 -5.53
N ASP A 138 -5.12 16.36 -6.44
CA ASP A 138 -4.70 16.00 -7.78
C ASP A 138 -4.26 17.25 -8.55
N THR A 139 -3.01 17.24 -8.97
CA THR A 139 -2.40 18.34 -9.76
C THR A 139 -2.27 18.00 -11.23
N THR A 140 -2.87 16.90 -11.67
CA THR A 140 -2.86 16.50 -13.08
C THR A 140 -3.56 17.56 -13.93
N PRO A 141 -2.91 18.11 -14.96
CA PRO A 141 -3.56 19.08 -15.82
C PRO A 141 -4.81 18.48 -16.50
N ALA A 142 -5.92 19.23 -16.47
CA ALA A 142 -7.21 18.77 -17.04
C ALA A 142 -7.15 18.43 -18.55
N ASN A 143 -6.15 18.96 -19.26
CA ASN A 143 -5.92 18.72 -20.68
C ASN A 143 -4.84 17.65 -20.94
N LYS A 144 -4.33 16.98 -19.92
CA LYS A 144 -3.36 15.90 -20.10
C LYS A 144 -4.07 14.69 -20.72
N VAL A 145 -3.67 14.32 -21.92
CA VAL A 145 -4.13 13.08 -22.56
C VAL A 145 -3.23 11.93 -22.10
N TYR A 146 -3.86 10.87 -21.62
CA TYR A 146 -3.19 9.60 -21.33
C TYR A 146 -3.68 8.57 -22.33
N LEU A 147 -2.76 7.88 -23.00
CA LEU A 147 -3.08 6.94 -24.07
C LEU A 147 -3.12 5.49 -23.59
N GLY A 148 -2.75 5.21 -22.34
CA GLY A 148 -2.65 3.85 -21.82
C GLY A 148 -1.58 2.99 -22.51
N LEU A 149 -0.59 3.63 -23.14
CA LEU A 149 0.46 2.98 -23.92
C LEU A 149 1.82 3.20 -23.25
N TYR A 150 2.56 2.11 -23.05
CA TYR A 150 3.98 2.16 -22.75
C TYR A 150 4.75 1.82 -24.00
N THR A 151 5.75 2.62 -24.33
CA THR A 151 6.49 2.50 -25.59
C THR A 151 7.99 2.49 -25.35
N GLN A 152 8.72 1.78 -26.22
CA GLN A 152 10.18 1.75 -26.22
C GLN A 152 10.71 1.82 -27.66
N TRP A 153 11.78 2.59 -27.86
CA TRP A 153 12.53 2.56 -29.11
C TRP A 153 13.40 1.30 -29.17
N LYS A 154 13.23 0.49 -30.23
CA LYS A 154 14.03 -0.69 -30.51
C LYS A 154 14.29 -0.78 -32.00
N ASP A 155 15.56 -0.91 -32.38
CA ASP A 155 16.00 -1.06 -33.79
C ASP A 155 15.41 0.01 -34.72
N GLY A 156 15.39 1.29 -34.28
CA GLY A 156 14.87 2.41 -35.05
C GLY A 156 13.33 2.44 -35.18
N ARG A 157 12.61 1.63 -34.42
CA ARG A 157 11.14 1.59 -34.42
C ARG A 157 10.60 1.87 -33.02
N LEU A 158 9.48 2.60 -32.94
CA LEU A 158 8.71 2.77 -31.71
C LEU A 158 7.81 1.55 -31.54
N MET A 159 8.05 0.77 -30.48
CA MET A 159 7.28 -0.42 -30.17
C MET A 159 6.40 -0.17 -28.94
N ILE A 160 5.16 -0.64 -28.98
CA ILE A 160 4.30 -0.72 -27.80
C ILE A 160 4.77 -1.92 -26.98
N THR A 161 5.13 -1.69 -25.72
CA THR A 161 5.62 -2.73 -24.81
C THR A 161 4.56 -3.17 -23.81
N GLU A 162 3.64 -2.29 -23.44
CA GLU A 162 2.56 -2.58 -22.49
C GLU A 162 1.32 -1.74 -22.82
N LEU A 163 0.16 -2.27 -22.47
CA LEU A 163 -1.14 -1.58 -22.50
C LEU A 163 -1.70 -1.52 -21.09
N ASP A 164 -2.25 -0.37 -20.69
CA ASP A 164 -2.98 -0.23 -19.46
C ASP A 164 -4.42 -0.73 -19.65
N LYS A 165 -4.91 -1.62 -18.80
CA LYS A 165 -6.27 -2.21 -18.93
C LYS A 165 -7.40 -1.22 -18.76
N ASN A 166 -7.12 -0.07 -18.14
CA ASN A 166 -8.12 0.97 -17.86
C ASN A 166 -8.26 1.96 -19.01
N TYR A 167 -7.61 1.70 -20.16
CA TYR A 167 -7.63 2.56 -21.36
C TYR A 167 -7.78 1.78 -22.66
#